data_6b2447a7a3b190dba1431a71598faa50
#
_entry.id   6b2447a7a3b190dba1431a71598faa50
#
_cell.length_a   1.000
_cell.length_b   1.000
_cell.length_c   1.000
_cell.angle_alpha   90.00
_cell.angle_beta   90.00
_cell.angle_gamma   90.00
#
_symmetry.space_group_name_H-M   'P 1'
#
loop_
_entity.id
_entity.type
_entity.pdbx_description
1 polymer ?
#
loop_
_entity_poly.entity_id
_entity_poly.type
_entity_poly.pdbx_seq_one_letter_code
_entity_poly.pdbx_strand_id
1 'polypeptide(L)'
;MVGGMPLADVEDVFRSLAEHVGPVLTRMPDGERMGWLTKVFQSHAQNRSLREAGVVHLNGQKPMAVPTFCLCDGASADALELGPYGYAESARRSYQAFKRLKEAGVVPKDMRFQMTLAGPGTTVYSVKGDPEQLLPRAAAALSREIAEIVRDIPADELTIQLDVAMEAEHEEYIRAPEAFDTPVHEQFHWTQAQMADAVAEVANRIPPEVELGFHICTIWHHDPAGGQDNVVVVDTINALVDRIRRPITYFHIPIIPEHDKIEDYEPLRDLRLAKGTKLFLGLINLADGLAGAKRRIALAEQVVKDFGVSFYCGLGGPQIAKGSKSVDPREAPVTRKAPLMQRKKRPEPDEAIRRVSVEEVPGVLTLFREVAELP
;
A
#
# COMPACT_ATOMS: atom_id res chain seq x y z
N MET A 1 1.83 -0.77 -12.07
CA MET A 1 2.83 -0.84 -10.98
C MET A 1 2.23 -0.26 -9.72
N VAL A 2 2.65 -0.71 -8.57
CA VAL A 2 2.19 -0.25 -7.26
C VAL A 2 3.39 0.08 -6.38
N GLY A 3 3.18 0.94 -5.38
CA GLY A 3 4.11 1.21 -4.31
C GLY A 3 5.32 2.08 -4.64
N GLY A 4 6.22 2.15 -3.68
CA GLY A 4 7.36 3.04 -3.68
C GLY A 4 8.46 2.67 -4.68
N MET A 5 9.23 3.69 -5.09
CA MET A 5 10.42 3.55 -5.90
C MET A 5 11.63 4.13 -5.16
N PRO A 6 12.82 3.47 -5.17
CA PRO A 6 14.00 3.90 -4.43
C PRO A 6 14.76 5.04 -5.12
N LEU A 7 14.08 5.91 -5.86
CA LEU A 7 14.63 7.08 -6.52
C LEU A 7 14.29 8.34 -5.72
N ALA A 8 15.25 9.24 -5.54
CA ALA A 8 15.08 10.42 -4.68
C ALA A 8 14.13 11.46 -5.27
N ASP A 9 14.20 11.68 -6.57
CA ASP A 9 13.40 12.67 -7.28
C ASP A 9 12.23 12.03 -8.04
N VAL A 10 11.09 12.72 -8.05
CA VAL A 10 9.91 12.26 -8.77
C VAL A 10 10.09 12.31 -10.30
N GLU A 11 10.87 13.25 -10.82
CA GLU A 11 11.17 13.28 -12.26
C GLU A 11 12.02 12.08 -12.67
N ASP A 12 12.96 11.64 -11.83
CA ASP A 12 13.75 10.43 -12.09
C ASP A 12 12.85 9.18 -12.08
N VAL A 13 11.84 9.13 -11.21
CA VAL A 13 10.84 8.05 -11.23
C VAL A 13 10.11 8.03 -12.57
N PHE A 14 9.55 9.15 -13.01
CA PHE A 14 8.79 9.20 -14.26
C PHE A 14 9.65 8.93 -15.48
N ARG A 15 10.89 9.45 -15.53
CA ARG A 15 11.84 9.16 -16.61
C ARG A 15 12.19 7.69 -16.69
N SER A 16 12.55 7.08 -15.54
CA SER A 16 12.89 5.65 -15.49
C SER A 16 11.71 4.77 -15.90
N LEU A 17 10.50 5.10 -15.43
CA LEU A 17 9.30 4.35 -15.81
C LEU A 17 8.97 4.52 -17.29
N ALA A 18 9.07 5.74 -17.84
CA ALA A 18 8.80 5.99 -19.24
C ALA A 18 9.79 5.26 -20.16
N GLU A 19 11.08 5.29 -19.81
CA GLU A 19 12.16 4.66 -20.58
C GLU A 19 12.06 3.13 -20.61
N HIS A 20 11.87 2.52 -19.43
CA HIS A 20 12.00 1.06 -19.34
C HIS A 20 10.67 0.31 -19.50
N VAL A 21 9.56 0.90 -19.05
CA VAL A 21 8.25 0.19 -18.98
C VAL A 21 7.08 1.01 -19.54
N GLY A 22 7.33 2.21 -20.04
CA GLY A 22 6.28 3.08 -20.61
C GLY A 22 5.33 2.38 -21.58
N PRO A 23 5.82 1.56 -22.53
CA PRO A 23 4.95 0.87 -23.50
C PRO A 23 3.94 -0.13 -22.90
N VAL A 24 4.20 -0.64 -21.69
CA VAL A 24 3.34 -1.63 -21.02
C VAL A 24 2.55 -1.04 -19.86
N LEU A 25 2.71 0.27 -19.59
CA LEU A 25 1.97 0.97 -18.56
C LEU A 25 0.81 1.78 -19.13
N THR A 26 -0.27 1.85 -18.38
CA THR A 26 -1.39 2.78 -18.62
C THR A 26 -1.49 3.85 -17.53
N ARG A 27 -0.81 3.63 -16.41
CA ARG A 27 -0.77 4.51 -15.24
C ARG A 27 0.65 4.56 -14.69
N MET A 28 1.08 5.73 -14.28
CA MET A 28 2.44 5.96 -13.82
C MET A 28 2.42 6.48 -12.38
N PRO A 29 2.84 5.66 -11.40
CA PRO A 29 2.91 6.07 -10.01
C PRO A 29 4.06 7.06 -9.79
N ASP A 30 3.92 7.94 -8.79
CA ASP A 30 4.96 8.88 -8.38
C ASP A 30 6.05 8.26 -7.50
N GLY A 31 5.97 6.97 -7.24
CA GLY A 31 6.91 6.25 -6.40
C GLY A 31 6.73 6.53 -4.90
N GLU A 32 5.53 6.86 -4.46
CA GLU A 32 5.16 7.10 -3.06
C GLU A 32 6.00 8.19 -2.38
N ARG A 33 5.96 9.40 -2.95
CA ARG A 33 6.68 10.57 -2.41
C ARG A 33 6.30 10.93 -0.96
N MET A 34 5.22 10.37 -0.46
CA MET A 34 4.80 10.47 0.95
C MET A 34 5.67 9.66 1.91
N GLY A 35 6.49 8.70 1.40
CA GLY A 35 7.19 7.74 2.24
C GLY A 35 6.21 6.82 2.97
N TRP A 36 5.17 6.39 2.26
CA TRP A 36 4.04 5.60 2.73
C TRP A 36 3.38 6.21 3.98
N LEU A 37 3.65 5.73 5.19
CA LEU A 37 3.05 6.24 6.44
C LEU A 37 3.89 7.29 7.17
N THR A 38 5.09 7.61 6.69
CA THR A 38 5.99 8.54 7.41
C THR A 38 5.32 9.89 7.71
N LYS A 39 4.65 10.48 6.73
CA LYS A 39 3.95 11.76 6.94
C LYS A 39 2.68 11.62 7.76
N VAL A 40 1.99 10.47 7.70
CA VAL A 40 0.86 10.16 8.57
C VAL A 40 1.30 10.19 10.04
N PHE A 41 2.40 9.51 10.37
CA PHE A 41 2.96 9.54 11.73
C PHE A 41 3.41 10.94 12.15
N GLN A 42 4.02 11.70 11.25
CA GLN A 42 4.38 13.10 11.51
C GLN A 42 3.14 13.98 11.79
N SER A 43 2.05 13.75 11.04
CA SER A 43 0.78 14.44 11.28
C SER A 43 0.20 14.08 12.66
N HIS A 44 0.25 12.81 13.05
CA HIS A 44 -0.17 12.40 14.41
C HIS A 44 0.70 13.00 15.50
N ALA A 45 2.01 13.02 15.33
CA ALA A 45 2.94 13.62 16.29
C ALA A 45 2.76 15.14 16.47
N GLN A 46 2.25 15.82 15.43
CA GLN A 46 1.96 17.26 15.46
C GLN A 46 0.53 17.59 15.92
N ASN A 47 -0.33 16.58 16.08
CA ASN A 47 -1.71 16.75 16.47
C ASN A 47 -1.82 17.10 17.96
N ARG A 48 -2.41 18.26 18.29
CA ARG A 48 -2.53 18.74 19.66
C ARG A 48 -3.41 17.87 20.57
N SER A 49 -4.28 17.08 19.99
CA SER A 49 -5.16 16.16 20.73
C SER A 49 -4.52 14.78 20.95
N LEU A 50 -3.35 14.52 20.36
CA LEU A 50 -2.63 13.27 20.46
C LEU A 50 -1.30 13.45 21.19
N ARG A 51 -0.86 12.43 21.91
CA ARG A 51 0.48 12.31 22.48
C ARG A 51 1.08 10.97 22.13
N GLU A 52 2.40 10.91 22.07
CA GLU A 52 3.10 9.64 21.87
C GLU A 52 2.84 8.68 23.06
N ALA A 53 2.58 7.42 22.74
CA ALA A 53 2.26 6.35 23.68
C ALA A 53 3.29 5.21 23.66
N GLY A 54 4.36 5.36 22.91
CA GLY A 54 5.46 4.40 22.76
C GLY A 54 5.76 4.05 21.32
N VAL A 55 6.52 2.98 21.15
CA VAL A 55 6.90 2.43 19.85
C VAL A 55 6.58 0.94 19.84
N VAL A 56 5.94 0.48 18.78
CA VAL A 56 5.72 -0.93 18.49
C VAL A 56 6.62 -1.34 17.34
N HIS A 57 7.23 -2.50 17.45
CA HIS A 57 8.04 -3.08 16.38
C HIS A 57 7.19 -4.10 15.61
N LEU A 58 6.92 -3.79 14.35
CA LEU A 58 6.36 -4.76 13.41
C LEU A 58 7.49 -5.71 13.02
N ASN A 59 7.31 -7.00 13.30
CA ASN A 59 8.34 -8.02 13.12
C ASN A 59 8.18 -8.83 11.84
N GLY A 60 7.52 -8.32 10.83
CA GLY A 60 7.37 -8.96 9.54
C GLY A 60 8.66 -8.95 8.71
N GLN A 61 8.54 -9.32 7.45
CA GLN A 61 9.62 -9.32 6.46
C GLN A 61 10.26 -7.92 6.28
N LYS A 62 9.54 -6.86 6.64
CA LYS A 62 10.06 -5.49 6.69
C LYS A 62 9.96 -4.95 8.11
N PRO A 63 10.92 -5.26 9.01
CA PRO A 63 10.89 -4.76 10.38
C PRO A 63 10.78 -3.23 10.38
N MET A 64 9.79 -2.73 11.06
CA MET A 64 9.52 -1.29 11.14
C MET A 64 9.22 -0.91 12.59
N ALA A 65 9.83 0.17 13.08
CA ALA A 65 9.45 0.80 14.34
C ALA A 65 8.29 1.75 14.06
N VAL A 66 7.14 1.51 14.66
CA VAL A 66 5.93 2.30 14.50
C VAL A 66 5.69 3.11 15.77
N PRO A 67 5.71 4.45 15.71
CA PRO A 67 5.29 5.26 16.83
C PRO A 67 3.81 5.06 17.10
N THR A 68 3.43 4.89 18.36
CA THR A 68 2.03 4.80 18.74
C THR A 68 1.59 6.08 19.45
N PHE A 69 0.32 6.40 19.28
CA PHE A 69 -0.29 7.61 19.82
C PHE A 69 -1.54 7.27 20.63
N CYS A 70 -1.91 8.16 21.54
CA CYS A 70 -3.19 8.10 22.23
C CYS A 70 -3.70 9.52 22.46
N LEU A 71 -4.97 9.67 22.78
CA LEU A 71 -5.54 10.96 23.18
C LEU A 71 -4.79 11.53 24.36
N CYS A 72 -4.59 12.84 24.34
CA CYS A 72 -4.13 13.60 25.52
C CYS A 72 -5.15 13.51 26.65
N ASP A 73 -4.69 13.63 27.89
CA ASP A 73 -5.56 13.64 29.06
C ASP A 73 -6.58 14.80 28.94
N GLY A 74 -7.87 14.46 29.05
CA GLY A 74 -8.97 15.40 28.90
C GLY A 74 -9.38 15.74 27.45
N ALA A 75 -8.67 15.22 26.44
CA ALA A 75 -9.11 15.34 25.06
C ALA A 75 -10.28 14.40 24.78
N SER A 76 -11.29 14.90 24.04
CA SER A 76 -12.41 14.08 23.58
C SER A 76 -12.10 13.46 22.23
N ALA A 77 -12.37 12.15 22.10
CA ALA A 77 -12.29 11.49 20.80
C ALA A 77 -13.27 12.12 19.79
N ASP A 78 -14.40 12.66 20.25
CA ASP A 78 -15.38 13.34 19.39
C ASP A 78 -14.85 14.63 18.77
N ALA A 79 -13.93 15.30 19.45
CA ALA A 79 -13.27 16.50 18.97
C ALA A 79 -11.95 16.23 18.21
N LEU A 80 -11.54 14.96 18.07
CA LEU A 80 -10.32 14.60 17.37
C LEU A 80 -10.45 14.86 15.88
N GLU A 81 -9.69 15.79 15.34
CA GLU A 81 -9.49 15.98 13.91
C GLU A 81 -8.16 15.38 13.49
N LEU A 82 -8.20 14.41 12.56
CA LEU A 82 -7.03 13.81 11.96
C LEU A 82 -6.63 14.55 10.67
N GLY A 83 -5.35 14.43 10.29
CA GLY A 83 -4.80 15.09 9.12
C GLY A 83 -4.50 16.60 9.36
N PRO A 84 -4.13 17.39 8.31
CA PRO A 84 -3.80 16.85 7.00
C PRO A 84 -2.58 15.93 7.04
N TYR A 85 -2.60 14.91 6.17
CA TYR A 85 -1.47 13.98 6.04
C TYR A 85 -0.45 14.46 5.00
N GLY A 86 -0.85 15.38 4.11
CA GLY A 86 -0.03 15.97 3.05
C GLY A 86 -0.09 15.23 1.72
N TYR A 87 -1.06 14.33 1.52
CA TYR A 87 -1.28 13.66 0.24
C TYR A 87 -1.58 14.66 -0.89
N ALA A 88 -2.46 15.65 -0.63
CA ALA A 88 -2.84 16.64 -1.63
C ALA A 88 -1.64 17.50 -2.07
N GLU A 89 -0.80 17.93 -1.13
CA GLU A 89 0.43 18.69 -1.45
C GLU A 89 1.41 17.84 -2.26
N SER A 90 1.60 16.57 -1.86
CA SER A 90 2.48 15.64 -2.58
C SER A 90 1.98 15.37 -4.00
N ALA A 91 0.68 15.08 -4.16
CA ALA A 91 0.04 14.86 -5.45
C ALA A 91 0.23 16.06 -6.39
N ARG A 92 -0.01 17.26 -5.89
CA ARG A 92 0.16 18.51 -6.67
C ARG A 92 1.58 18.67 -7.19
N ARG A 93 2.59 18.44 -6.33
CA ARG A 93 4.01 18.54 -6.73
C ARG A 93 4.38 17.45 -7.76
N SER A 94 3.99 16.20 -7.49
CA SER A 94 4.26 15.08 -8.39
C SER A 94 3.57 15.26 -9.74
N TYR A 95 2.31 15.70 -9.74
CA TYR A 95 1.57 15.94 -10.98
C TYR A 95 2.17 17.08 -11.82
N GLN A 96 2.68 18.14 -11.20
CA GLN A 96 3.39 19.20 -11.95
C GLN A 96 4.61 18.66 -12.68
N ALA A 97 5.39 17.78 -12.06
CA ALA A 97 6.51 17.11 -12.70
C ALA A 97 6.04 16.18 -13.83
N PHE A 98 5.03 15.36 -13.58
CA PHE A 98 4.41 14.48 -14.57
C PHE A 98 3.94 15.24 -15.79
N LYS A 99 3.20 16.35 -15.60
CA LYS A 99 2.67 17.19 -16.66
C LYS A 99 3.78 17.78 -17.54
N ARG A 100 4.82 18.35 -16.93
CA ARG A 100 5.98 18.87 -17.68
C ARG A 100 6.63 17.80 -18.56
N LEU A 101 6.81 16.59 -18.02
CA LEU A 101 7.42 15.48 -18.76
C LEU A 101 6.49 14.96 -19.86
N LYS A 102 5.19 15.00 -19.66
CA LYS A 102 4.18 14.65 -20.68
C LYS A 102 4.16 15.67 -21.81
N GLU A 103 4.20 16.96 -21.50
CA GLU A 103 4.30 18.06 -22.46
C GLU A 103 5.63 18.01 -23.26
N ALA A 104 6.72 17.57 -22.62
CA ALA A 104 8.01 17.36 -23.27
C ALA A 104 8.10 16.06 -24.10
N GLY A 105 7.06 15.23 -24.12
CA GLY A 105 7.02 13.96 -24.86
C GLY A 105 7.83 12.83 -24.22
N VAL A 106 8.30 12.99 -22.99
CA VAL A 106 9.01 11.95 -22.25
C VAL A 106 8.00 10.91 -21.71
N VAL A 107 6.89 11.38 -21.14
CA VAL A 107 5.78 10.54 -20.70
C VAL A 107 4.76 10.43 -21.85
N PRO A 108 4.25 9.23 -22.19
CA PRO A 108 3.23 9.06 -23.21
C PRO A 108 1.98 9.92 -22.97
N LYS A 109 1.36 10.43 -24.05
CA LYS A 109 0.23 11.37 -23.95
C LYS A 109 -1.02 10.79 -23.29
N ASP A 110 -1.25 9.50 -23.45
CA ASP A 110 -2.38 8.75 -22.90
C ASP A 110 -2.12 8.20 -21.48
N MET A 111 -0.89 8.37 -20.99
CA MET A 111 -0.53 7.95 -19.64
C MET A 111 -1.29 8.74 -18.58
N ARG A 112 -1.85 8.05 -17.56
CA ARG A 112 -2.45 8.67 -16.38
C ARG A 112 -1.43 8.80 -15.25
N PHE A 113 -1.54 9.85 -14.49
CA PHE A 113 -0.84 10.02 -13.20
C PHE A 113 -1.52 9.17 -12.13
N GLN A 114 -0.76 8.39 -11.40
CA GLN A 114 -1.26 7.57 -10.29
C GLN A 114 -0.76 8.10 -8.96
N MET A 115 -1.72 8.43 -8.08
CA MET A 115 -1.47 8.79 -6.69
C MET A 115 -1.91 7.67 -5.77
N THR A 116 -1.06 7.30 -4.81
CA THR A 116 -1.36 6.27 -3.81
C THR A 116 -1.63 6.90 -2.46
N LEU A 117 -2.71 6.48 -1.81
CA LEU A 117 -3.08 6.83 -0.45
C LEU A 117 -3.27 5.57 0.39
N ALA A 118 -2.79 5.59 1.64
CA ALA A 118 -3.12 4.53 2.59
C ALA A 118 -4.62 4.54 2.93
N GLY A 119 -5.18 3.38 3.20
CA GLY A 119 -6.57 3.24 3.64
C GLY A 119 -6.83 3.86 5.03
N PRO A 120 -8.09 4.08 5.41
CA PRO A 120 -8.43 4.73 6.67
C PRO A 120 -7.96 3.94 7.90
N GLY A 121 -8.09 2.63 7.91
CA GLY A 121 -7.56 1.78 8.99
C GLY A 121 -6.04 1.84 9.05
N THR A 122 -5.38 1.77 7.88
CA THR A 122 -3.92 1.90 7.76
C THR A 122 -3.43 3.26 8.29
N THR A 123 -4.19 4.34 8.14
CA THR A 123 -3.77 5.66 8.67
C THR A 123 -3.90 5.78 10.19
N VAL A 124 -4.76 5.01 10.84
CA VAL A 124 -5.01 5.11 12.29
C VAL A 124 -4.53 3.92 13.11
N TYR A 125 -3.96 2.89 12.49
CA TYR A 125 -3.52 1.69 13.21
C TYR A 125 -2.50 1.97 14.33
N SER A 126 -1.80 3.09 14.27
CA SER A 126 -0.87 3.54 15.29
C SER A 126 -1.52 4.39 16.40
N VAL A 127 -2.81 4.71 16.29
CA VAL A 127 -3.55 5.50 17.28
C VAL A 127 -4.40 4.59 18.16
N LYS A 128 -4.12 4.58 19.46
CA LYS A 128 -4.90 3.83 20.45
C LYS A 128 -6.24 4.51 20.68
N GLY A 129 -7.31 3.78 20.51
CA GLY A 129 -8.67 4.27 20.74
C GLY A 129 -9.73 3.34 20.16
N ASP A 130 -10.97 3.73 20.34
CA ASP A 130 -12.12 3.01 19.82
C ASP A 130 -12.21 3.12 18.29
N PRO A 131 -12.17 2.01 17.54
CA PRO A 131 -12.30 2.02 16.09
C PRO A 131 -13.58 2.71 15.58
N GLU A 132 -14.70 2.58 16.30
CA GLU A 132 -15.96 3.24 15.92
C GLU A 132 -15.82 4.76 15.90
N GLN A 133 -14.89 5.29 16.69
CA GLN A 133 -14.59 6.71 16.72
C GLN A 133 -13.46 7.10 15.75
N LEU A 134 -12.44 6.25 15.60
CA LEU A 134 -11.24 6.56 14.82
C LEU A 134 -11.45 6.41 13.31
N LEU A 135 -12.11 5.32 12.87
CA LEU A 135 -12.28 5.04 11.44
C LEU A 135 -13.05 6.13 10.69
N PRO A 136 -14.19 6.66 11.18
CA PRO A 136 -14.87 7.76 10.50
C PRO A 136 -14.03 9.02 10.41
N ARG A 137 -13.16 9.29 11.40
CA ARG A 137 -12.26 10.46 11.39
C ARG A 137 -11.13 10.31 10.39
N ALA A 138 -10.58 9.10 10.28
CA ALA A 138 -9.60 8.77 9.25
C ALA A 138 -10.21 8.90 7.84
N ALA A 139 -11.41 8.36 7.63
CA ALA A 139 -12.13 8.47 6.37
C ALA A 139 -12.43 9.94 6.02
N ALA A 140 -12.83 10.75 6.99
CA ALA A 140 -13.05 12.19 6.80
C ALA A 140 -11.77 12.93 6.45
N ALA A 141 -10.64 12.61 7.11
CA ALA A 141 -9.34 13.21 6.81
C ALA A 141 -8.88 12.90 5.38
N LEU A 142 -8.92 11.63 4.98
CA LEU A 142 -8.59 11.20 3.61
C LEU A 142 -9.53 11.83 2.58
N SER A 143 -10.83 11.92 2.88
CA SER A 143 -11.82 12.53 1.97
C SER A 143 -11.53 14.01 1.71
N ARG A 144 -11.03 14.75 2.71
CA ARG A 144 -10.61 16.14 2.51
C ARG A 144 -9.40 16.23 1.58
N GLU A 145 -8.40 15.40 1.76
CA GLU A 145 -7.21 15.33 0.89
C GLU A 145 -7.60 14.95 -0.56
N ILE A 146 -8.47 13.96 -0.70
CA ILE A 146 -8.98 13.54 -2.01
C ILE A 146 -9.74 14.68 -2.71
N ALA A 147 -10.57 15.43 -1.98
CA ALA A 147 -11.29 16.57 -2.54
C ALA A 147 -10.34 17.66 -3.09
N GLU A 148 -9.18 17.86 -2.44
CA GLU A 148 -8.14 18.75 -2.96
C GLU A 148 -7.44 18.15 -4.18
N ILE A 149 -7.09 16.88 -4.17
CA ILE A 149 -6.43 16.19 -5.28
C ILE A 149 -7.29 16.26 -6.55
N VAL A 150 -8.58 15.92 -6.46
CA VAL A 150 -9.49 15.92 -7.61
C VAL A 150 -9.86 17.31 -8.10
N ARG A 151 -9.73 18.34 -7.26
CA ARG A 151 -9.88 19.74 -7.66
C ARG A 151 -8.67 20.20 -8.49
N ASP A 152 -7.46 19.76 -8.12
CA ASP A 152 -6.20 20.30 -8.62
C ASP A 152 -5.65 19.50 -9.83
N ILE A 153 -6.15 18.28 -10.05
CA ILE A 153 -5.70 17.37 -11.12
C ILE A 153 -6.89 16.94 -11.99
N PRO A 154 -6.81 17.08 -13.32
CA PRO A 154 -7.89 16.67 -14.23
C PRO A 154 -8.27 15.19 -14.04
N ALA A 155 -9.57 14.91 -13.99
CA ALA A 155 -10.09 13.58 -13.73
C ALA A 155 -9.67 12.53 -14.78
N ASP A 156 -9.54 12.94 -16.04
CA ASP A 156 -9.09 12.10 -17.16
C ASP A 156 -7.59 11.82 -17.15
N GLU A 157 -6.83 12.52 -16.33
CA GLU A 157 -5.39 12.29 -16.12
C GLU A 157 -5.07 11.63 -14.78
N LEU A 158 -6.07 11.41 -13.92
CA LEU A 158 -5.87 10.96 -12.54
C LEU A 158 -6.33 9.52 -12.32
N THR A 159 -5.50 8.75 -11.63
CA THR A 159 -5.84 7.50 -10.97
C THR A 159 -5.54 7.63 -9.48
N ILE A 160 -6.48 7.32 -8.62
CA ILE A 160 -6.28 7.19 -7.18
C ILE A 160 -6.22 5.71 -6.83
N GLN A 161 -5.13 5.27 -6.20
CA GLN A 161 -4.98 3.96 -5.61
C GLN A 161 -5.13 4.07 -4.10
N LEU A 162 -5.97 3.23 -3.52
CA LEU A 162 -6.06 3.06 -2.06
C LEU A 162 -5.31 1.78 -1.68
N ASP A 163 -4.36 1.93 -0.76
CA ASP A 163 -3.63 0.80 -0.19
C ASP A 163 -4.36 0.31 1.06
N VAL A 164 -4.98 -0.84 0.93
CA VAL A 164 -5.68 -1.57 2.00
C VAL A 164 -4.68 -2.55 2.59
N ALA A 165 -3.96 -2.12 3.62
CA ALA A 165 -2.89 -2.89 4.23
C ALA A 165 -3.30 -3.40 5.63
N MET A 166 -3.33 -2.55 6.62
CA MET A 166 -3.66 -2.97 7.99
C MET A 166 -5.10 -3.47 8.12
N GLU A 167 -5.97 -3.08 7.20
CA GLU A 167 -7.33 -3.59 7.06
C GLU A 167 -7.35 -5.09 6.75
N ALA A 168 -6.55 -5.51 5.77
CA ALA A 168 -6.45 -6.91 5.37
C ALA A 168 -5.65 -7.74 6.37
N GLU A 169 -4.53 -7.20 6.88
CA GLU A 169 -3.71 -7.89 7.89
C GLU A 169 -4.43 -8.11 9.21
N HIS A 170 -5.30 -7.17 9.61
CA HIS A 170 -6.09 -7.36 10.82
C HIS A 170 -7.07 -8.53 10.68
N GLU A 171 -7.64 -8.74 9.51
CA GLU A 171 -8.49 -9.91 9.24
C GLU A 171 -7.67 -11.20 9.28
N GLU A 172 -6.44 -11.22 8.77
CA GLU A 172 -5.53 -12.36 8.95
C GLU A 172 -5.23 -12.62 10.43
N TYR A 173 -4.96 -11.55 11.20
CA TYR A 173 -4.74 -11.67 12.64
C TYR A 173 -5.95 -12.26 13.38
N ILE A 174 -7.18 -11.85 13.07
CA ILE A 174 -8.38 -12.40 13.69
C ILE A 174 -8.51 -13.90 13.44
N ARG A 175 -8.14 -14.37 12.26
CA ARG A 175 -8.23 -15.78 11.86
C ARG A 175 -7.13 -16.66 12.41
N ALA A 176 -5.93 -16.12 12.58
CA ALA A 176 -4.75 -16.86 13.02
C ALA A 176 -3.86 -15.99 13.93
N PRO A 177 -4.32 -15.58 15.12
CA PRO A 177 -3.57 -14.66 15.98
C PRO A 177 -2.22 -15.20 16.44
N GLU A 178 -2.06 -16.52 16.48
CA GLU A 178 -0.80 -17.19 16.82
C GLU A 178 0.30 -17.04 15.76
N ALA A 179 -0.07 -16.69 14.53
CA ALA A 179 0.88 -16.41 13.44
C ALA A 179 1.53 -15.03 13.57
N PHE A 180 0.97 -14.17 14.40
CA PHE A 180 1.41 -12.78 14.56
C PHE A 180 2.17 -12.56 15.86
N ASP A 181 3.33 -11.94 15.75
CA ASP A 181 4.23 -11.61 16.86
C ASP A 181 4.13 -10.11 17.24
N THR A 182 3.00 -9.48 16.95
CA THR A 182 2.90 -8.03 17.02
C THR A 182 1.74 -7.54 17.88
N PRO A 183 2.01 -6.89 19.04
CA PRO A 183 0.98 -6.34 19.90
C PRO A 183 0.15 -5.20 19.28
N VAL A 184 0.52 -4.72 18.12
CA VAL A 184 -0.25 -3.68 17.40
C VAL A 184 -1.65 -4.15 17.09
N HIS A 185 -1.82 -5.39 16.67
CA HIS A 185 -3.13 -5.93 16.34
C HIS A 185 -4.03 -6.13 17.56
N GLU A 186 -3.46 -6.32 18.75
CA GLU A 186 -4.22 -6.41 20.00
C GLU A 186 -4.92 -5.09 20.39
N GLN A 187 -4.51 -3.98 19.76
CA GLN A 187 -5.08 -2.65 20.03
C GLN A 187 -6.31 -2.36 19.16
N PHE A 188 -6.57 -3.17 18.17
CA PHE A 188 -7.65 -2.97 17.22
C PHE A 188 -8.72 -4.06 17.39
N HIS A 189 -9.95 -3.62 17.55
CA HIS A 189 -11.10 -4.51 17.72
C HIS A 189 -12.15 -4.23 16.64
N TRP A 190 -11.70 -3.92 15.43
CA TRP A 190 -12.61 -3.72 14.32
C TRP A 190 -12.95 -5.02 13.60
N THR A 191 -14.12 -5.07 13.03
CA THR A 191 -14.55 -6.16 12.17
C THR A 191 -14.19 -5.87 10.73
N GLN A 192 -14.10 -6.91 9.88
CA GLN A 192 -13.94 -6.74 8.43
C GLN A 192 -15.02 -5.82 7.85
N ALA A 193 -16.26 -5.91 8.35
CA ALA A 193 -17.35 -5.04 7.90
C ALA A 193 -17.07 -3.55 8.19
N GLN A 194 -16.65 -3.21 9.41
CA GLN A 194 -16.30 -1.82 9.77
C GLN A 194 -15.15 -1.27 8.92
N MET A 195 -14.16 -2.11 8.63
CA MET A 195 -13.04 -1.74 7.77
C MET A 195 -13.48 -1.51 6.34
N ALA A 196 -14.26 -2.44 5.78
CA ALA A 196 -14.77 -2.30 4.41
C ALA A 196 -15.72 -1.09 4.28
N ASP A 197 -16.53 -0.78 5.29
CA ASP A 197 -17.36 0.40 5.34
C ASP A 197 -16.55 1.69 5.33
N ALA A 198 -15.48 1.77 6.13
CA ALA A 198 -14.60 2.93 6.18
C ALA A 198 -13.84 3.16 4.86
N VAL A 199 -13.32 2.09 4.25
CA VAL A 199 -12.66 2.15 2.94
C VAL A 199 -13.67 2.56 1.85
N ALA A 200 -14.87 2.00 1.87
CA ALA A 200 -15.94 2.32 0.91
C ALA A 200 -16.42 3.78 1.06
N GLU A 201 -16.47 4.32 2.27
CA GLU A 201 -16.78 5.73 2.49
C GLU A 201 -15.80 6.64 1.74
N VAL A 202 -14.49 6.37 1.87
CA VAL A 202 -13.45 7.12 1.15
C VAL A 202 -13.58 6.93 -0.36
N ALA A 203 -13.69 5.68 -0.81
CA ALA A 203 -13.77 5.32 -2.22
C ALA A 203 -14.99 5.97 -2.92
N ASN A 204 -16.15 5.98 -2.28
CA ASN A 204 -17.38 6.55 -2.81
C ASN A 204 -17.36 8.10 -2.91
N ARG A 205 -16.39 8.77 -2.30
CA ARG A 205 -16.18 10.21 -2.42
C ARG A 205 -15.32 10.61 -3.62
N ILE A 206 -14.61 9.64 -4.22
CA ILE A 206 -13.84 9.87 -5.44
C ILE A 206 -14.81 9.95 -6.61
N PRO A 207 -14.79 11.02 -7.45
CA PRO A 207 -15.68 11.15 -8.61
C PRO A 207 -15.55 9.96 -9.57
N PRO A 208 -16.64 9.50 -10.20
CA PRO A 208 -16.61 8.31 -11.07
C PRO A 208 -15.72 8.46 -12.32
N GLU A 209 -15.41 9.70 -12.73
CA GLU A 209 -14.53 10.02 -13.85
C GLU A 209 -13.04 9.81 -13.53
N VAL A 210 -12.69 9.83 -12.24
CA VAL A 210 -11.34 9.51 -11.77
C VAL A 210 -11.20 8.00 -11.68
N GLU A 211 -10.12 7.42 -12.18
CA GLU A 211 -9.87 5.99 -12.00
C GLU A 211 -9.60 5.65 -10.54
N LEU A 212 -10.22 4.57 -10.06
CA LEU A 212 -10.01 4.03 -8.71
C LEU A 212 -9.38 2.65 -8.79
N GLY A 213 -8.23 2.49 -8.15
CA GLY A 213 -7.58 1.20 -7.96
C GLY A 213 -7.36 0.87 -6.50
N PHE A 214 -7.14 -0.39 -6.22
CA PHE A 214 -6.80 -0.90 -4.90
C PHE A 214 -5.54 -1.75 -4.96
N HIS A 215 -4.71 -1.60 -3.94
CA HIS A 215 -3.66 -2.55 -3.60
C HIS A 215 -4.00 -3.17 -2.25
N ILE A 216 -4.25 -4.48 -2.23
CA ILE A 216 -4.51 -5.23 -1.00
C ILE A 216 -3.17 -5.76 -0.50
N CYS A 217 -2.61 -5.15 0.53
CA CYS A 217 -1.26 -5.46 0.99
C CYS A 217 -1.28 -6.32 2.25
N THR A 218 -0.95 -7.60 2.12
CA THR A 218 -0.95 -8.60 3.21
C THR A 218 0.42 -9.25 3.42
N ILE A 219 1.50 -8.51 3.13
CA ILE A 219 2.87 -9.06 3.11
C ILE A 219 3.66 -8.83 4.41
N TRP A 220 3.06 -8.23 5.43
CA TRP A 220 3.78 -7.82 6.63
C TRP A 220 4.06 -8.97 7.60
N HIS A 221 3.15 -9.94 7.64
CA HIS A 221 3.21 -11.09 8.53
C HIS A 221 3.22 -12.36 7.69
N HIS A 222 4.38 -12.67 7.17
CA HIS A 222 4.57 -13.91 6.49
C HIS A 222 4.97 -14.97 7.52
N ASP A 223 4.10 -15.93 7.77
CA ASP A 223 4.47 -17.18 8.39
C ASP A 223 5.17 -18.05 7.32
N PRO A 224 6.45 -18.41 7.51
CA PRO A 224 7.13 -19.33 6.61
C PRO A 224 6.40 -20.68 6.43
N ALA A 225 5.52 -21.04 7.35
CA ALA A 225 4.71 -22.26 7.29
C ALA A 225 3.32 -22.07 6.64
N GLY A 226 2.77 -20.85 6.61
CA GLY A 226 1.39 -20.58 6.18
C GLY A 226 1.23 -19.65 4.98
N GLY A 227 2.20 -18.78 4.73
CA GLY A 227 2.12 -17.81 3.61
C GLY A 227 0.98 -16.80 3.77
N GLN A 228 0.85 -15.93 2.79
CA GLN A 228 -0.28 -15.03 2.66
C GLN A 228 -1.57 -15.83 2.42
N ASP A 229 -2.63 -15.52 3.18
CA ASP A 229 -3.93 -16.17 2.98
C ASP A 229 -4.73 -15.47 1.88
N ASN A 230 -4.73 -16.03 0.67
CA ASN A 230 -5.52 -15.51 -0.44
C ASN A 230 -7.04 -15.59 -0.21
N VAL A 231 -7.53 -16.39 0.73
CA VAL A 231 -8.94 -16.38 1.16
C VAL A 231 -9.26 -15.05 1.82
N VAL A 232 -8.39 -14.56 2.72
CA VAL A 232 -8.56 -13.24 3.36
C VAL A 232 -8.55 -12.12 2.32
N VAL A 233 -7.63 -12.18 1.36
CA VAL A 233 -7.54 -11.19 0.27
C VAL A 233 -8.81 -11.16 -0.56
N VAL A 234 -9.33 -12.32 -0.93
CA VAL A 234 -10.57 -12.46 -1.71
C VAL A 234 -11.78 -11.96 -0.92
N ASP A 235 -11.90 -12.33 0.35
CA ASP A 235 -12.97 -11.87 1.23
C ASP A 235 -12.94 -10.34 1.40
N THR A 236 -11.75 -9.77 1.57
CA THR A 236 -11.55 -8.31 1.65
C THR A 236 -11.99 -7.63 0.36
N ILE A 237 -11.56 -8.11 -0.79
CA ILE A 237 -11.97 -7.56 -2.10
C ILE A 237 -13.49 -7.66 -2.27
N ASN A 238 -14.07 -8.81 -1.99
CA ASN A 238 -15.51 -9.03 -2.12
C ASN A 238 -16.31 -8.12 -1.18
N ALA A 239 -15.83 -7.90 0.04
CA ALA A 239 -16.44 -6.98 0.99
C ALA A 239 -16.41 -5.51 0.47
N LEU A 240 -15.34 -5.11 -0.21
CA LEU A 240 -15.24 -3.79 -0.85
C LEU A 240 -16.15 -3.68 -2.07
N VAL A 241 -16.19 -4.70 -2.93
CA VAL A 241 -17.07 -4.75 -4.10
C VAL A 241 -18.55 -4.60 -3.72
N ASP A 242 -18.98 -5.22 -2.62
CA ASP A 242 -20.35 -5.14 -2.13
C ASP A 242 -20.76 -3.73 -1.64
N ARG A 243 -19.80 -2.88 -1.27
CA ARG A 243 -20.02 -1.57 -0.63
C ARG A 243 -19.73 -0.37 -1.50
N ILE A 244 -18.83 -0.53 -2.46
CA ILE A 244 -18.39 0.57 -3.34
C ILE A 244 -19.40 0.73 -4.47
N ARG A 245 -19.99 1.92 -4.59
CA ARG A 245 -21.10 2.24 -5.50
C ARG A 245 -20.66 2.92 -6.80
N ARG A 246 -19.36 2.95 -7.05
CA ARG A 246 -18.77 3.53 -8.25
C ARG A 246 -17.93 2.50 -8.98
N PRO A 247 -17.56 2.71 -10.27
CA PRO A 247 -16.66 1.81 -10.97
C PRO A 247 -15.31 1.71 -10.26
N ILE A 248 -14.81 0.48 -10.12
CA ILE A 248 -13.46 0.16 -9.66
C ILE A 248 -12.67 -0.23 -10.90
N THR A 249 -11.56 0.47 -11.15
CA THR A 249 -10.75 0.25 -12.34
C THR A 249 -9.91 -1.01 -12.22
N TYR A 250 -9.31 -1.24 -11.04
CA TYR A 250 -8.51 -2.44 -10.80
C TYR A 250 -8.36 -2.80 -9.33
N PHE A 251 -8.06 -4.09 -9.11
CA PHE A 251 -7.45 -4.59 -7.89
C PHE A 251 -6.06 -5.14 -8.18
N HIS A 252 -5.15 -4.92 -7.27
CA HIS A 252 -3.82 -5.52 -7.25
C HIS A 252 -3.68 -6.41 -6.02
N ILE A 253 -3.28 -7.65 -6.24
CA ILE A 253 -3.04 -8.67 -5.21
C ILE A 253 -1.56 -9.04 -5.23
N PRO A 254 -0.82 -8.89 -4.13
CA PRO A 254 0.52 -9.44 -4.00
C PRO A 254 0.48 -10.97 -4.09
N ILE A 255 1.44 -11.56 -4.78
CA ILE A 255 1.64 -13.02 -4.78
C ILE A 255 3.07 -13.27 -4.33
N ILE A 256 3.24 -13.86 -3.18
CA ILE A 256 4.56 -14.13 -2.61
C ILE A 256 5.25 -15.29 -3.34
N PRO A 257 6.60 -15.38 -3.29
CA PRO A 257 7.35 -16.42 -4.00
C PRO A 257 6.96 -17.84 -3.63
N GLU A 258 6.54 -18.04 -2.40
CA GLU A 258 6.14 -19.33 -1.82
C GLU A 258 4.82 -19.84 -2.37
N HIS A 259 4.01 -19.00 -3.02
CA HIS A 259 2.82 -19.40 -3.75
C HIS A 259 3.21 -20.09 -5.06
N ASP A 260 3.68 -21.31 -4.95
CA ASP A 260 4.17 -22.15 -6.05
C ASP A 260 3.29 -23.36 -6.37
N LYS A 261 2.10 -23.45 -5.73
CA LYS A 261 1.11 -24.50 -5.89
C LYS A 261 -0.22 -23.96 -6.36
N ILE A 262 -1.02 -24.80 -7.00
CA ILE A 262 -2.33 -24.42 -7.53
C ILE A 262 -3.29 -24.02 -6.40
N GLU A 263 -3.19 -24.68 -5.26
CA GLU A 263 -4.02 -24.47 -4.09
C GLU A 263 -3.91 -23.03 -3.57
N ASP A 264 -2.75 -22.40 -3.74
CA ASP A 264 -2.51 -21.00 -3.34
C ASP A 264 -3.34 -20.01 -4.17
N TYR A 265 -3.73 -20.40 -5.39
CA TYR A 265 -4.50 -19.58 -6.33
C TYR A 265 -6.00 -19.90 -6.34
N GLU A 266 -6.40 -21.11 -5.93
CA GLU A 266 -7.80 -21.56 -5.93
C GLU A 266 -8.77 -20.53 -5.33
N PRO A 267 -8.47 -19.82 -4.22
CA PRO A 267 -9.36 -18.81 -3.66
C PRO A 267 -9.72 -17.69 -4.64
N LEU A 268 -8.86 -17.38 -5.62
CA LEU A 268 -9.11 -16.34 -6.62
C LEU A 268 -10.32 -16.62 -7.51
N ARG A 269 -10.83 -17.87 -7.56
CA ARG A 269 -12.07 -18.23 -8.27
C ARG A 269 -13.30 -17.54 -7.69
N ASP A 270 -13.25 -17.21 -6.41
CA ASP A 270 -14.38 -16.64 -5.67
C ASP A 270 -14.42 -15.09 -5.74
N LEU A 271 -13.51 -14.47 -6.51
CA LEU A 271 -13.52 -13.02 -6.75
C LEU A 271 -14.77 -12.60 -7.52
N ARG A 272 -15.51 -11.63 -6.96
CA ARG A 272 -16.75 -11.08 -7.52
C ARG A 272 -16.53 -9.73 -8.21
N LEU A 273 -15.57 -9.66 -9.13
CA LEU A 273 -15.23 -8.43 -9.81
C LEU A 273 -16.33 -8.02 -10.81
N ALA A 274 -16.65 -6.73 -10.83
CA ALA A 274 -17.56 -6.18 -11.83
C ALA A 274 -16.93 -6.25 -13.24
N LYS A 275 -17.80 -6.33 -14.26
CA LYS A 275 -17.33 -6.29 -15.67
C LYS A 275 -16.54 -5.00 -15.92
N GLY A 276 -15.31 -5.15 -16.42
CA GLY A 276 -14.40 -4.03 -16.72
C GLY A 276 -13.40 -3.73 -15.61
N THR A 277 -13.59 -4.23 -14.39
CA THR A 277 -12.56 -4.18 -13.35
C THR A 277 -11.41 -5.13 -13.72
N LYS A 278 -10.18 -4.61 -13.75
CA LYS A 278 -8.98 -5.39 -14.05
C LYS A 278 -8.41 -5.99 -12.77
N LEU A 279 -7.90 -7.21 -12.88
CA LEU A 279 -7.10 -7.85 -11.83
C LEU A 279 -5.63 -7.75 -12.21
N PHE A 280 -4.80 -7.30 -11.28
CA PHE A 280 -3.34 -7.38 -11.40
C PHE A 280 -2.80 -8.28 -10.31
N LEU A 281 -1.98 -9.25 -10.69
CA LEU A 281 -1.32 -10.16 -9.77
C LEU A 281 0.16 -9.80 -9.65
N GLY A 282 0.65 -9.71 -8.43
CA GLY A 282 2.03 -9.36 -8.11
C GLY A 282 2.99 -10.54 -8.30
N LEU A 283 3.03 -11.11 -9.50
CA LEU A 283 3.73 -12.36 -9.83
C LEU A 283 5.23 -12.20 -10.02
N ILE A 284 5.74 -10.95 -10.09
CA ILE A 284 7.15 -10.67 -10.31
C ILE A 284 7.84 -10.55 -8.97
N ASN A 285 8.85 -11.39 -8.74
CA ASN A 285 9.70 -11.34 -7.58
C ASN A 285 11.17 -11.34 -8.00
N LEU A 286 12.00 -10.56 -7.29
CA LEU A 286 13.41 -10.38 -7.63
C LEU A 286 14.27 -11.59 -7.28
N ALA A 287 13.85 -12.42 -6.32
CA ALA A 287 14.61 -13.58 -5.88
C ALA A 287 14.72 -14.66 -6.97
N ASP A 288 13.64 -14.87 -7.75
CA ASP A 288 13.57 -15.92 -8.76
C ASP A 288 13.31 -15.40 -10.19
N GLY A 289 13.17 -14.08 -10.33
CA GLY A 289 13.14 -13.37 -11.60
C GLY A 289 12.13 -13.88 -12.62
N LEU A 290 12.53 -13.87 -13.89
CA LEU A 290 11.65 -14.29 -15.01
C LEU A 290 11.19 -15.76 -14.89
N ALA A 291 12.04 -16.64 -14.40
CA ALA A 291 11.68 -18.07 -14.29
C ALA A 291 10.58 -18.27 -13.23
N GLY A 292 10.68 -17.60 -12.09
CA GLY A 292 9.64 -17.62 -11.06
C GLY A 292 8.35 -16.97 -11.52
N ALA A 293 8.43 -15.84 -12.19
CA ALA A 293 7.25 -15.19 -12.75
C ALA A 293 6.49 -16.09 -13.72
N LYS A 294 7.18 -16.78 -14.65
CA LYS A 294 6.57 -17.73 -15.59
C LYS A 294 5.86 -18.88 -14.88
N ARG A 295 6.44 -19.44 -13.82
CA ARG A 295 5.79 -20.52 -13.06
C ARG A 295 4.49 -20.02 -12.42
N ARG A 296 4.54 -18.85 -11.75
CA ARG A 296 3.35 -18.26 -11.10
C ARG A 296 2.28 -17.85 -12.10
N ILE A 297 2.65 -17.32 -13.26
CA ILE A 297 1.70 -17.03 -14.35
C ILE A 297 0.99 -18.31 -14.77
N ALA A 298 1.72 -19.38 -15.04
CA ALA A 298 1.15 -20.65 -15.48
C ALA A 298 0.20 -21.29 -14.43
N LEU A 299 0.41 -21.05 -13.13
CA LEU A 299 -0.52 -21.44 -12.08
C LEU A 299 -1.76 -20.53 -12.07
N ALA A 300 -1.57 -19.21 -12.10
CA ALA A 300 -2.66 -18.24 -12.09
C ALA A 300 -3.62 -18.44 -13.27
N GLU A 301 -3.12 -18.73 -14.48
CA GLU A 301 -3.90 -18.97 -15.70
C GLU A 301 -4.85 -20.17 -15.62
N GLN A 302 -4.58 -21.13 -14.73
CA GLN A 302 -5.47 -22.28 -14.50
C GLN A 302 -6.69 -21.87 -13.66
N VAL A 303 -6.63 -20.76 -12.96
CA VAL A 303 -7.63 -20.31 -11.99
C VAL A 303 -8.38 -19.06 -12.47
N VAL A 304 -7.66 -18.03 -12.89
CA VAL A 304 -8.22 -16.77 -13.34
C VAL A 304 -7.82 -16.44 -14.76
N LYS A 305 -8.66 -15.66 -15.45
CA LYS A 305 -8.43 -15.21 -16.83
C LYS A 305 -8.32 -13.68 -16.84
N ASP A 306 -7.68 -13.16 -17.88
CA ASP A 306 -7.60 -11.71 -18.13
C ASP A 306 -7.00 -10.89 -16.96
N PHE A 307 -5.91 -11.35 -16.39
CA PHE A 307 -5.16 -10.60 -15.38
C PHE A 307 -3.91 -9.94 -15.99
N GLY A 308 -3.51 -8.83 -15.39
CA GLY A 308 -2.22 -8.21 -15.64
C GLY A 308 -1.18 -8.65 -14.61
N VAL A 309 0.10 -8.38 -14.91
CA VAL A 309 1.21 -8.70 -14.02
C VAL A 309 1.75 -7.45 -13.34
N SER A 310 2.31 -7.63 -12.14
CA SER A 310 2.96 -6.57 -11.37
C SER A 310 4.05 -7.18 -10.47
N PHE A 311 4.84 -6.30 -9.84
CA PHE A 311 5.58 -6.70 -8.63
C PHE A 311 4.59 -6.99 -7.50
N TYR A 312 4.99 -7.85 -6.56
CA TYR A 312 4.13 -8.20 -5.42
C TYR A 312 3.82 -6.97 -4.53
N CYS A 313 4.73 -5.98 -4.45
CA CYS A 313 4.56 -4.72 -3.72
C CYS A 313 5.48 -3.66 -4.33
N GLY A 314 5.63 -2.51 -3.67
CA GLY A 314 6.59 -1.48 -4.07
C GLY A 314 8.06 -1.94 -3.98
N LEU A 315 8.90 -1.35 -4.81
CA LEU A 315 10.35 -1.68 -4.88
C LEU A 315 11.17 -1.10 -3.73
N GLY A 316 10.55 -0.35 -2.87
CA GLY A 316 11.15 0.33 -1.73
C GLY A 316 10.72 1.81 -1.67
N GLY A 317 10.75 2.38 -0.47
CA GLY A 317 10.42 3.79 -0.27
C GLY A 317 11.48 4.72 -0.88
N PRO A 318 11.19 6.01 -1.03
CA PRO A 318 12.15 7.01 -1.48
C PRO A 318 13.37 6.97 -0.58
N GLN A 319 14.56 6.96 -1.15
CA GLN A 319 15.77 7.23 -0.39
C GLN A 319 15.70 8.69 0.04
N ILE A 320 15.63 8.92 1.34
CA ILE A 320 15.68 10.27 1.89
C ILE A 320 17.05 10.81 1.60
N ALA A 321 17.13 11.93 0.89
CA ALA A 321 18.40 12.57 0.57
C ALA A 321 19.24 12.75 1.84
N LYS A 322 20.53 12.38 1.80
CA LYS A 322 21.48 12.66 2.88
C LYS A 322 21.37 14.14 3.25
N GLY A 323 20.89 14.45 4.46
CA GLY A 323 20.74 15.80 4.97
C GLY A 323 19.32 16.25 5.29
N SER A 324 18.27 15.54 4.87
CA SER A 324 16.94 15.81 5.44
C SER A 324 16.87 15.19 6.84
N LYS A 325 16.47 15.98 7.82
CA LYS A 325 16.17 15.50 9.19
C LYS A 325 14.84 14.73 9.17
N SER A 326 14.72 13.71 8.35
CA SER A 326 13.63 12.75 8.52
C SER A 326 14.14 11.74 9.51
N VAL A 327 13.46 11.59 10.60
CA VAL A 327 13.71 10.51 11.56
C VAL A 327 13.53 9.19 10.80
N ASP A 328 14.64 8.49 10.57
CA ASP A 328 14.54 7.08 10.18
C ASP A 328 13.71 6.41 11.28
N PRO A 329 12.57 5.76 10.96
CA PRO A 329 11.77 5.09 11.97
C PRO A 329 12.59 4.09 12.81
N ARG A 330 13.75 3.66 12.31
CA ARG A 330 14.73 2.81 13.03
C ARG A 330 15.58 3.58 14.05
N GLU A 331 15.65 4.92 13.92
CA GLU A 331 16.43 5.82 14.78
C GLU A 331 15.56 6.63 15.76
N ALA A 332 14.24 6.39 15.80
CA ALA A 332 13.37 6.98 16.80
C ALA A 332 13.91 6.60 18.20
N PRO A 333 14.07 7.57 19.11
CA PRO A 333 14.65 7.29 20.41
C PRO A 333 13.84 6.21 21.12
N VAL A 334 14.48 5.07 21.34
CA VAL A 334 13.91 3.96 22.11
C VAL A 334 13.81 4.43 23.55
N THR A 335 12.64 4.85 23.98
CA THR A 335 12.38 5.04 25.40
C THR A 335 12.43 3.64 26.06
N ARG A 336 13.56 3.36 26.72
CA ARG A 336 13.85 2.11 27.40
C ARG A 336 12.93 1.94 28.61
N LYS A 337 11.71 1.44 28.41
CA LYS A 337 10.89 0.84 29.51
C LYS A 337 9.72 0.01 28.95
N ALA A 338 9.99 -1.03 28.17
CA ALA A 338 9.08 -2.15 28.04
C ALA A 338 9.87 -3.45 28.32
N PRO A 339 9.32 -4.43 29.04
CA PRO A 339 10.00 -5.69 29.27
C PRO A 339 10.15 -6.42 27.92
N LEU A 340 11.38 -6.80 27.63
CA LEU A 340 11.73 -7.64 26.48
C LEU A 340 11.04 -9.01 26.63
N MET A 341 9.99 -9.25 25.87
CA MET A 341 9.54 -10.61 25.63
C MET A 341 10.64 -11.38 24.92
N GLN A 342 10.86 -12.63 25.36
CA GLN A 342 11.92 -13.49 24.84
C GLN A 342 11.76 -13.69 23.34
N ARG A 343 12.73 -13.18 22.57
CA ARG A 343 12.80 -13.33 21.12
C ARG A 343 12.95 -14.80 20.75
N LYS A 344 11.99 -15.41 20.08
CA LYS A 344 12.25 -16.55 19.22
C LYS A 344 13.25 -16.14 18.14
N LYS A 345 14.26 -16.98 17.86
CA LYS A 345 15.28 -16.73 16.85
C LYS A 345 14.60 -16.52 15.50
N ARG A 346 14.76 -15.32 14.90
CA ARG A 346 14.26 -15.00 13.59
C ARG A 346 14.94 -15.84 12.51
N PRO A 347 14.22 -16.24 11.45
CA PRO A 347 14.87 -16.53 10.17
C PRO A 347 15.51 -15.23 9.63
N GLU A 348 16.61 -15.36 8.90
CA GLU A 348 17.22 -14.25 8.16
C GLU A 348 16.17 -13.62 7.24
N PRO A 349 16.21 -12.29 7.01
CA PRO A 349 15.28 -11.65 6.06
C PRO A 349 15.37 -12.34 4.71
N ASP A 350 14.23 -12.77 4.18
CA ASP A 350 14.18 -13.39 2.87
C ASP A 350 14.72 -12.41 1.82
N GLU A 351 15.68 -12.86 0.99
CA GLU A 351 16.22 -12.05 -0.12
C GLU A 351 15.14 -11.56 -1.07
N ALA A 352 13.99 -12.26 -1.11
CA ALA A 352 12.84 -11.94 -1.93
C ALA A 352 12.25 -10.54 -1.67
N ILE A 353 12.43 -9.99 -0.47
CA ILE A 353 11.81 -8.72 -0.03
C ILE A 353 12.88 -7.65 0.25
N ARG A 354 14.09 -7.88 -0.20
CA ARG A 354 15.14 -6.88 -0.08
C ARG A 354 14.76 -5.56 -0.77
N ARG A 355 15.22 -4.46 -0.21
CA ARG A 355 15.08 -3.15 -0.86
C ARG A 355 15.94 -3.10 -2.11
N VAL A 356 15.36 -2.62 -3.20
CA VAL A 356 16.07 -2.34 -4.45
C VAL A 356 16.97 -1.12 -4.25
N SER A 357 18.23 -1.19 -4.65
CA SER A 357 19.08 -0.01 -4.69
C SER A 357 18.78 0.85 -5.93
N VAL A 358 19.25 2.10 -5.93
CA VAL A 358 19.04 3.02 -7.07
C VAL A 358 19.64 2.45 -8.35
N GLU A 359 20.82 1.84 -8.26
CA GLU A 359 21.56 1.27 -9.39
C GLU A 359 20.86 0.04 -9.99
N GLU A 360 20.04 -0.65 -9.21
CA GLU A 360 19.31 -1.84 -9.65
C GLU A 360 18.01 -1.51 -10.37
N VAL A 361 17.48 -0.28 -10.21
CA VAL A 361 16.16 0.11 -10.79
C VAL A 361 16.04 -0.20 -12.28
N PRO A 362 17.01 0.13 -13.16
CA PRO A 362 16.88 -0.19 -14.58
C PRO A 362 16.71 -1.68 -14.86
N GLY A 363 17.51 -2.53 -14.22
CA GLY A 363 17.43 -4.00 -14.38
C GLY A 363 16.10 -4.56 -13.88
N VAL A 364 15.61 -4.05 -12.76
CA VAL A 364 14.30 -4.44 -12.19
C VAL A 364 13.15 -4.05 -13.10
N LEU A 365 13.18 -2.86 -13.69
CA LEU A 365 12.16 -2.41 -14.64
C LEU A 365 12.23 -3.19 -15.95
N THR A 366 13.43 -3.57 -16.41
CA THR A 366 13.60 -4.46 -17.56
C THR A 366 12.94 -5.82 -17.31
N LEU A 367 13.17 -6.43 -16.14
CA LEU A 367 12.49 -7.68 -15.74
C LEU A 367 10.96 -7.52 -15.77
N PHE A 368 10.44 -6.40 -15.25
CA PHE A 368 8.99 -6.14 -15.33
C PHE A 368 8.49 -6.15 -16.76
N ARG A 369 9.18 -5.45 -17.66
CA ARG A 369 8.82 -5.38 -19.07
C ARG A 369 8.86 -6.75 -19.74
N GLU A 370 9.92 -7.53 -19.52
CA GLU A 370 10.05 -8.88 -20.05
C GLU A 370 8.88 -9.78 -19.62
N VAL A 371 8.44 -9.68 -18.37
CA VAL A 371 7.29 -10.45 -17.87
C VAL A 371 5.97 -9.93 -18.43
N ALA A 372 5.81 -8.60 -18.53
CA ALA A 372 4.58 -7.99 -19.03
C ALA A 372 4.36 -8.21 -20.54
N GLU A 373 5.42 -8.49 -21.30
CA GLU A 373 5.39 -8.79 -22.74
C GLU A 373 5.31 -10.30 -23.03
N LEU A 374 5.20 -11.16 -22.00
CA LEU A 374 4.98 -12.61 -22.22
C LEU A 374 3.64 -12.83 -22.93
N PRO A 375 3.59 -13.82 -23.88
CA PRO A 375 2.40 -14.14 -24.66
C PRO A 375 1.26 -14.67 -23.79
#